data_00732ff9dacb0aa924040dffb5e0fc71
#
_entry.id   00732ff9dacb0aa924040dffb5e0fc71
#
_cell.length_a   1.000
_cell.length_b   1.000
_cell.length_c   1.000
_cell.angle_alpha   90.00
_cell.angle_beta   90.00
_cell.angle_gamma   90.00
#
_symmetry.space_group_name_H-M   'P 1'
#
loop_
_entity.id
_entity.type
_entity.pdbx_description
1 polymer ?
#
loop_
_entity_poly.entity_id
_entity_poly.type
_entity_poly.pdbx_seq_one_letter_code
_entity_poly.pdbx_strand_id
1 'polypeptide(L)'
;SYSYGSFNTHKSNVNFGQTFKNGFTYEINAFQNYSDNDYHIEAPVEDFETGRIDRDKKVRVKRFNDTYHNEAVVGKVGVVDKKWADRLMLGFTYSNMYQDIQTGVRQDIVYGQKHRKGHSLMPSLEYYKRNLFAKGLDVALTVNYNKNLTTNVDTASYKYNWYGDRKLLNSPGEQSYQHSRADNNNWNGTFTANYRLGKMHMLTFNHVLNTFSRSNTSLLAKEEQSDAIAKETRKNISGVSYRLMPSETWNLSVFGKYYNQFVAGPVATDANQNDYVRTTRSVNSIGYGAAGTYFILPGLQAKLSYEKAYRLPTIEEMFGNEDLEMGDIGIRPENSDNVNLNLSYNRTFGRHSVYVEGGLVYRNTKDYIQRNITDLSGGKSAATYINYGKVLTKGYNISARYGFGKWVSVGGNFTQMDVRDNMKTSISGSAENIAYKERMPNLPYIFADSDVTFYWRDLGRKGNALTVSYDNQYLHSFTYYSSKIGSNKGDYVVPSQFSHNLSLSYSLRDGRYNLSFECRNFTDEQLYDNFSLQKAGRAFYGKVRVYFGN
;
A
#
# COMPACT_ATOMS: atom_id res chain seq x y z
N SER A 1 9.06 -21.64 8.00
CA SER A 1 10.21 -21.10 7.23
C SER A 1 10.98 -20.09 8.08
N TYR A 2 12.28 -20.03 7.85
CA TYR A 2 13.16 -19.01 8.44
C TYR A 2 14.05 -18.42 7.35
N SER A 3 14.26 -17.10 7.41
CA SER A 3 15.16 -16.37 6.52
C SER A 3 16.07 -15.46 7.34
N TYR A 4 17.33 -15.41 6.94
CA TYR A 4 18.34 -14.52 7.50
C TYR A 4 19.07 -13.78 6.35
N GLY A 5 19.42 -12.53 6.55
CA GLY A 5 20.09 -11.77 5.52
C GLY A 5 20.70 -10.46 5.98
N SER A 6 21.07 -9.64 5.00
CA SER A 6 21.66 -8.33 5.19
C SER A 6 20.89 -7.46 6.17
N PHE A 7 21.60 -6.54 6.85
CA PHE A 7 21.06 -5.62 7.84
C PHE A 7 20.46 -6.35 9.06
N ASN A 8 21.09 -7.47 9.44
CA ASN A 8 20.64 -8.34 10.53
C ASN A 8 19.13 -8.71 10.39
N THR A 9 18.70 -8.98 9.16
CA THR A 9 17.28 -9.24 8.88
C THR A 9 16.93 -10.69 9.21
N HIS A 10 15.96 -10.88 10.10
CA HIS A 10 15.40 -12.17 10.48
C HIS A 10 13.92 -12.22 10.12
N LYS A 11 13.48 -13.30 9.46
CA LYS A 11 12.06 -13.55 9.18
C LYS A 11 11.72 -14.97 9.50
N SER A 12 10.76 -15.16 10.39
CA SER A 12 10.23 -16.47 10.76
C SER A 12 8.75 -16.55 10.37
N ASN A 13 8.32 -17.71 9.91
CA ASN A 13 6.91 -17.97 9.66
C ASN A 13 6.60 -19.45 9.93
N VAL A 14 5.53 -19.68 10.69
CA VAL A 14 4.97 -21.00 11.00
C VAL A 14 3.50 -21.00 10.59
N ASN A 15 3.12 -21.96 9.77
CA ASN A 15 1.73 -22.22 9.41
C ASN A 15 1.37 -23.63 9.81
N PHE A 16 0.26 -23.78 10.48
CA PHE A 16 -0.27 -25.08 10.88
C PHE A 16 -1.79 -25.04 10.77
N GLY A 17 -2.38 -26.09 10.22
CA GLY A 17 -3.82 -26.17 10.11
C GLY A 17 -4.26 -27.60 9.83
N GLN A 18 -5.47 -27.93 10.27
CA GLN A 18 -6.07 -29.24 10.05
C GLN A 18 -7.58 -29.12 9.91
N THR A 19 -8.12 -29.87 8.96
CA THR A 19 -9.55 -30.10 8.82
C THR A 19 -9.83 -31.57 9.14
N PHE A 20 -10.70 -31.80 10.10
CA PHE A 20 -11.14 -33.15 10.49
C PHE A 20 -12.28 -33.64 9.59
N LYS A 21 -12.52 -34.94 9.58
CA LYS A 21 -13.59 -35.56 8.78
C LYS A 21 -14.99 -35.03 9.09
N ASN A 22 -15.20 -34.56 10.32
CA ASN A 22 -16.45 -33.93 10.72
C ASN A 22 -16.56 -32.46 10.29
N GLY A 23 -15.59 -31.92 9.53
CA GLY A 23 -15.55 -30.56 9.04
C GLY A 23 -15.05 -29.53 10.06
N PHE A 24 -14.73 -29.92 11.30
CA PHE A 24 -14.05 -29.02 12.23
C PHE A 24 -12.66 -28.66 11.69
N THR A 25 -12.35 -27.39 11.68
CA THR A 25 -11.10 -26.85 11.08
C THR A 25 -10.48 -25.85 12.04
N TYR A 26 -9.15 -25.92 12.16
CA TYR A 26 -8.38 -24.85 12.79
C TYR A 26 -7.16 -24.51 11.96
N GLU A 27 -6.75 -23.26 12.01
CA GLU A 27 -5.61 -22.70 11.29
C GLU A 27 -4.83 -21.80 12.25
N ILE A 28 -3.51 -21.94 12.27
CA ILE A 28 -2.61 -21.07 13.04
C ILE A 28 -1.53 -20.59 12.10
N ASN A 29 -1.34 -19.29 12.06
CA ASN A 29 -0.22 -18.63 11.38
C ASN A 29 0.49 -17.74 12.38
N ALA A 30 1.81 -17.91 12.51
CA ALA A 30 2.64 -17.03 13.32
C ALA A 30 3.82 -16.56 12.50
N PHE A 31 4.13 -15.27 12.59
CA PHE A 31 5.30 -14.72 11.91
C PHE A 31 6.00 -13.66 12.75
N GLN A 32 7.28 -13.50 12.48
CA GLN A 32 8.14 -12.48 13.06
C GLN A 32 9.05 -11.92 11.96
N ASN A 33 9.22 -10.60 11.94
CA ASN A 33 10.19 -9.90 11.12
C ASN A 33 11.01 -8.97 12.01
N TYR A 34 12.31 -8.97 11.81
CA TYR A 34 13.25 -8.10 12.49
C TYR A 34 14.30 -7.63 11.48
N SER A 35 14.71 -6.38 11.57
CA SER A 35 15.87 -5.85 10.85
C SER A 35 16.42 -4.62 11.57
N ASP A 36 17.73 -4.48 11.63
CA ASP A 36 18.39 -3.25 12.09
C ASP A 36 18.28 -2.13 11.05
N ASN A 37 18.05 -2.47 9.77
CA ASN A 37 18.02 -1.53 8.63
C ASN A 37 19.23 -0.60 8.57
N ASP A 38 20.37 -1.07 9.05
CA ASP A 38 21.62 -0.33 9.25
C ASP A 38 22.46 -0.20 7.97
N TYR A 39 21.79 -0.09 6.82
CA TYR A 39 22.45 0.08 5.53
C TYR A 39 23.11 1.45 5.38
N HIS A 40 24.06 1.53 4.43
CA HIS A 40 24.74 2.78 4.11
C HIS A 40 23.92 3.60 3.12
N ILE A 41 24.04 4.91 3.27
CA ILE A 41 23.49 5.93 2.39
C ILE A 41 24.53 7.00 2.12
N GLU A 42 24.30 7.85 1.12
CA GLU A 42 25.07 9.07 0.90
C GLU A 42 24.25 10.28 1.32
N ALA A 43 24.71 11.00 2.35
CA ALA A 43 23.98 12.12 2.91
C ALA A 43 24.91 13.30 3.24
N PRO A 44 24.41 14.54 3.17
CA PRO A 44 25.09 15.69 3.73
C PRO A 44 25.06 15.61 5.25
N VAL A 45 26.14 16.00 5.91
CA VAL A 45 26.22 16.00 7.38
C VAL A 45 26.25 17.42 7.92
N GLU A 46 25.41 17.68 8.92
CA GLU A 46 25.46 18.95 9.64
C GLU A 46 26.71 19.02 10.52
N ASP A 47 27.45 20.10 10.37
CA ASP A 47 28.54 20.48 11.28
C ASP A 47 27.92 21.22 12.48
N PHE A 48 27.97 20.63 13.65
CA PHE A 48 27.37 21.22 14.86
C PHE A 48 28.15 22.40 15.46
N GLU A 49 29.41 22.61 15.05
CA GLU A 49 30.18 23.80 15.49
C GLU A 49 29.73 25.03 14.69
N THR A 50 29.56 24.89 13.38
CA THR A 50 29.17 25.98 12.49
C THR A 50 27.67 26.08 12.24
N GLY A 51 26.92 25.02 12.52
CA GLY A 51 25.50 24.88 12.24
C GLY A 51 25.16 24.81 10.73
N ARG A 52 26.14 24.52 9.89
CA ARG A 52 25.99 24.49 8.42
C ARG A 52 25.85 23.08 7.90
N ILE A 53 25.05 22.94 6.83
CA ILE A 53 24.92 21.73 6.04
C ILE A 53 25.36 22.06 4.61
N ASP A 54 26.45 21.45 4.15
CA ASP A 54 26.85 21.52 2.76
C ASP A 54 26.12 20.40 1.98
N ARG A 55 25.02 20.74 1.31
CA ARG A 55 24.20 19.76 0.59
C ARG A 55 24.86 19.20 -0.67
N ASP A 56 25.88 19.87 -1.17
CA ASP A 56 26.64 19.40 -2.34
C ASP A 56 27.71 18.37 -1.94
N LYS A 57 28.10 18.37 -0.66
CA LYS A 57 29.08 17.42 -0.10
C LYS A 57 28.36 16.26 0.60
N LYS A 58 28.11 15.19 -0.13
CA LYS A 58 27.57 13.94 0.44
C LYS A 58 28.69 13.00 0.86
N VAL A 59 28.51 12.36 1.99
CA VAL A 59 29.44 11.35 2.52
C VAL A 59 28.69 10.06 2.82
N ARG A 60 29.40 8.94 2.69
CA ARG A 60 28.83 7.63 2.98
C ARG A 60 28.72 7.43 4.48
N VAL A 61 27.49 7.31 4.97
CA VAL A 61 27.15 7.15 6.38
C VAL A 61 26.25 5.94 6.58
N LYS A 62 26.23 5.42 7.80
CA LYS A 62 25.41 4.26 8.17
C LYS A 62 24.17 4.73 8.92
N ARG A 63 23.02 4.13 8.66
CA ARG A 63 21.81 4.31 9.47
C ARG A 63 22.04 3.66 10.84
N PHE A 64 21.54 4.27 11.92
CA PHE A 64 21.80 3.84 13.29
C PHE A 64 20.57 3.85 14.21
N ASN A 65 19.44 4.40 13.75
CA ASN A 65 18.17 4.49 14.48
C ASN A 65 16.99 4.11 13.56
N ASP A 66 17.03 2.88 12.99
CA ASP A 66 16.05 2.43 11.99
C ASP A 66 15.58 0.99 12.21
N THR A 67 15.78 0.47 13.41
CA THR A 67 15.36 -0.89 13.77
C THR A 67 13.86 -1.07 13.59
N TYR A 68 13.47 -2.16 12.98
CA TYR A 68 12.09 -2.57 12.83
C TYR A 68 11.89 -3.99 13.34
N HIS A 69 10.92 -4.17 14.21
CA HIS A 69 10.51 -5.47 14.71
C HIS A 69 8.99 -5.58 14.73
N ASN A 70 8.46 -6.62 14.11
CA ASN A 70 7.05 -6.97 14.28
C ASN A 70 6.84 -8.47 14.36
N GLU A 71 5.83 -8.86 15.10
CA GLU A 71 5.40 -10.25 15.26
C GLU A 71 3.89 -10.32 15.31
N ALA A 72 3.32 -11.41 14.81
CA ALA A 72 1.90 -11.64 14.88
C ALA A 72 1.58 -13.13 14.97
N VAL A 73 0.47 -13.42 15.65
CA VAL A 73 -0.16 -14.74 15.68
C VAL A 73 -1.61 -14.58 15.23
N VAL A 74 -1.99 -15.37 14.24
CA VAL A 74 -3.34 -15.49 13.72
C VAL A 74 -3.86 -16.87 13.98
N GLY A 75 -4.89 -17.00 14.80
CA GLY A 75 -5.60 -18.25 15.04
C GLY A 75 -7.00 -18.19 14.43
N LYS A 76 -7.43 -19.25 13.76
CA LYS A 76 -8.80 -19.41 13.28
C LYS A 76 -9.33 -20.79 13.68
N VAL A 77 -10.58 -20.84 14.06
CA VAL A 77 -11.30 -22.07 14.38
C VAL A 77 -12.71 -22.02 13.81
N GLY A 78 -13.20 -23.14 13.31
CA GLY A 78 -14.52 -23.16 12.74
C GLY A 78 -14.90 -24.48 12.10
N VAL A 79 -15.82 -24.39 11.15
CA VAL A 79 -16.34 -25.56 10.44
C VAL A 79 -16.41 -25.31 8.95
N VAL A 80 -16.20 -26.36 8.17
CA VAL A 80 -16.38 -26.37 6.71
C VAL A 80 -17.35 -27.48 6.30
N ASP A 81 -17.88 -27.37 5.09
CA ASP A 81 -18.73 -28.38 4.42
C ASP A 81 -19.98 -28.78 5.24
N LYS A 82 -20.62 -27.79 5.89
CA LYS A 82 -21.90 -27.97 6.60
C LYS A 82 -23.07 -27.61 5.71
N LYS A 83 -24.24 -28.21 5.98
CA LYS A 83 -25.49 -27.88 5.25
C LYS A 83 -25.82 -26.39 5.31
N TRP A 84 -25.51 -25.74 6.44
CA TRP A 84 -25.80 -24.32 6.71
C TRP A 84 -24.63 -23.39 6.47
N ALA A 85 -23.40 -23.89 6.29
CA ALA A 85 -22.21 -23.11 5.99
C ALA A 85 -21.20 -23.94 5.21
N ASP A 86 -20.77 -23.48 4.03
CA ASP A 86 -19.65 -24.09 3.34
C ASP A 86 -18.34 -23.75 4.07
N ARG A 87 -18.28 -22.59 4.71
CA ARG A 87 -17.21 -22.15 5.61
C ARG A 87 -17.76 -21.21 6.67
N LEU A 88 -17.48 -21.47 7.93
CA LEU A 88 -17.65 -20.55 9.05
C LEU A 88 -16.40 -20.61 9.90
N MET A 89 -15.69 -19.48 10.03
CA MET A 89 -14.49 -19.39 10.83
C MET A 89 -14.58 -18.18 11.77
N LEU A 90 -14.20 -18.41 13.02
CA LEU A 90 -13.90 -17.37 14.00
C LEU A 90 -12.39 -17.22 14.07
N GLY A 91 -11.91 -16.03 13.92
CA GLY A 91 -10.49 -15.71 13.93
C GLY A 91 -10.12 -14.76 15.06
N PHE A 92 -8.86 -14.83 15.43
CA PHE A 92 -8.26 -13.92 16.39
C PHE A 92 -6.82 -13.63 15.96
N THR A 93 -6.48 -12.35 15.84
CA THR A 93 -5.13 -11.91 15.54
C THR A 93 -4.60 -11.06 16.68
N TYR A 94 -3.40 -11.36 17.13
CA TYR A 94 -2.59 -10.50 17.99
C TYR A 94 -1.31 -10.13 17.26
N SER A 95 -0.93 -8.87 17.30
CA SER A 95 0.33 -8.40 16.73
C SER A 95 1.00 -7.38 17.65
N ASN A 96 2.33 -7.34 17.58
CA ASN A 96 3.18 -6.38 18.28
C ASN A 96 4.17 -5.77 17.30
N MET A 97 4.51 -4.49 17.47
CA MET A 97 5.40 -3.74 16.59
C MET A 97 6.26 -2.76 17.39
N TYR A 98 7.53 -2.68 17.04
CA TYR A 98 8.48 -1.65 17.44
C TYR A 98 9.19 -1.10 16.20
N GLN A 99 9.39 0.20 16.15
CA GLN A 99 10.10 0.86 15.05
C GLN A 99 10.85 2.09 15.56
N ASP A 100 12.16 2.12 15.32
CA ASP A 100 12.94 3.34 15.37
C ASP A 100 12.70 4.19 14.12
N ILE A 101 12.81 5.50 14.23
CA ILE A 101 12.57 6.44 13.14
C ILE A 101 13.86 7.25 12.94
N GLN A 102 14.57 6.94 11.84
CA GLN A 102 15.88 7.53 11.56
C GLN A 102 15.79 8.93 10.94
N THR A 103 14.79 9.18 10.10
CA THR A 103 14.71 10.43 9.31
C THR A 103 13.32 11.02 9.31
N GLY A 104 13.25 12.33 9.12
CA GLY A 104 12.03 13.00 8.67
C GLY A 104 11.70 12.72 7.21
N VAL A 105 10.87 13.57 6.60
CA VAL A 105 10.53 13.50 5.16
C VAL A 105 11.68 13.96 4.25
N ARG A 106 12.80 14.40 4.80
CA ARG A 106 14.02 14.79 4.09
C ARG A 106 15.23 14.04 4.65
N GLN A 107 16.20 13.76 3.78
CA GLN A 107 17.40 13.01 4.13
C GLN A 107 18.32 13.77 5.11
N ASP A 108 18.27 15.10 5.15
CA ASP A 108 19.06 15.92 6.06
C ASP A 108 18.45 16.09 7.46
N ILE A 109 17.24 15.56 7.70
CA ILE A 109 16.58 15.54 9.01
C ILE A 109 16.85 14.19 9.66
N VAL A 110 17.69 14.18 10.69
CA VAL A 110 18.19 12.97 11.37
C VAL A 110 17.64 12.87 12.77
N TYR A 111 17.06 11.72 13.11
CA TYR A 111 16.59 11.39 14.45
C TYR A 111 17.43 10.26 15.04
N GLY A 112 17.79 10.37 16.30
CA GLY A 112 18.64 9.39 16.97
C GLY A 112 17.95 8.62 18.10
N GLN A 113 16.77 9.06 18.55
CA GLN A 113 16.04 8.44 19.65
C GLN A 113 14.53 8.34 19.42
N LYS A 114 14.04 8.99 18.36
CA LYS A 114 12.62 8.93 18.02
C LYS A 114 12.20 7.51 17.66
N HIS A 115 11.14 7.01 18.27
CA HIS A 115 10.62 5.67 18.02
C HIS A 115 9.10 5.57 18.23
N ARG A 116 8.53 4.48 17.77
CA ARG A 116 7.14 4.10 18.06
C ARG A 116 7.02 2.63 18.35
N LYS A 117 6.01 2.27 19.15
CA LYS A 117 5.65 0.90 19.47
C LYS A 117 4.14 0.74 19.52
N GLY A 118 3.66 -0.44 19.24
CA GLY A 118 2.22 -0.68 19.26
C GLY A 118 1.88 -2.16 19.29
N HIS A 119 0.65 -2.43 19.68
CA HIS A 119 0.07 -3.77 19.60
C HIS A 119 -1.37 -3.69 19.10
N SER A 120 -1.82 -4.76 18.51
CA SER A 120 -3.14 -4.84 17.90
C SER A 120 -3.81 -6.15 18.25
N LEU A 121 -5.11 -6.09 18.45
CA LEU A 121 -5.99 -7.21 18.76
C LEU A 121 -7.16 -7.19 17.78
N MET A 122 -7.37 -8.30 17.02
CA MET A 122 -8.37 -8.32 15.97
C MET A 122 -9.13 -9.65 15.95
N PRO A 123 -10.29 -9.75 16.62
CA PRO A 123 -11.26 -10.79 16.36
C PRO A 123 -11.88 -10.65 14.97
N SER A 124 -12.20 -11.77 14.33
CA SER A 124 -12.78 -11.81 13.00
C SER A 124 -13.79 -12.94 12.83
N LEU A 125 -14.71 -12.76 11.89
CA LEU A 125 -15.72 -13.73 11.48
C LEU A 125 -15.69 -13.85 9.96
N GLU A 126 -15.64 -15.08 9.44
CA GLU A 126 -15.81 -15.40 8.03
C GLU A 126 -16.98 -16.37 7.87
N TYR A 127 -17.94 -16.03 7.03
CA TYR A 127 -19.04 -16.91 6.65
C TYR A 127 -19.18 -16.96 5.14
N TYR A 128 -19.30 -18.16 4.61
CA TYR A 128 -19.57 -18.38 3.20
C TYR A 128 -20.55 -19.53 3.01
N LYS A 129 -21.56 -19.32 2.15
CA LYS A 129 -22.53 -20.35 1.78
C LYS A 129 -22.98 -20.20 0.35
N ARG A 130 -22.88 -21.28 -0.42
CA ARG A 130 -23.47 -21.41 -1.75
C ARG A 130 -24.90 -21.91 -1.64
N ASN A 131 -25.75 -21.43 -2.54
CA ASN A 131 -27.16 -21.79 -2.60
C ASN A 131 -27.89 -21.59 -1.25
N LEU A 132 -27.59 -20.50 -0.56
CA LEU A 132 -28.25 -20.15 0.71
C LEU A 132 -29.72 -19.79 0.43
N PHE A 133 -30.67 -20.50 1.05
CA PHE A 133 -32.13 -20.36 0.90
C PHE A 133 -32.68 -20.66 -0.51
N ALA A 134 -31.95 -20.35 -1.57
CA ALA A 134 -32.35 -20.54 -2.97
C ALA A 134 -31.18 -21.02 -3.83
N LYS A 135 -31.49 -21.86 -4.83
CA LYS A 135 -30.49 -22.30 -5.81
C LYS A 135 -29.96 -21.12 -6.59
N GLY A 136 -28.62 -20.98 -6.62
CA GLY A 136 -27.93 -19.87 -7.30
C GLY A 136 -27.64 -18.67 -6.43
N LEU A 137 -28.14 -18.59 -5.17
CA LEU A 137 -27.81 -17.54 -4.23
C LEU A 137 -26.58 -17.89 -3.38
N ASP A 138 -25.46 -17.29 -3.68
CA ASP A 138 -24.21 -17.44 -2.92
C ASP A 138 -23.99 -16.20 -2.05
N VAL A 139 -23.66 -16.41 -0.76
CA VAL A 139 -23.48 -15.33 0.21
C VAL A 139 -22.11 -15.47 0.88
N ALA A 140 -21.41 -14.36 0.99
CA ALA A 140 -20.17 -14.22 1.75
C ALA A 140 -20.26 -13.03 2.72
N LEU A 141 -19.81 -13.23 3.95
CA LEU A 141 -19.71 -12.22 4.98
C LEU A 141 -18.34 -12.31 5.64
N THR A 142 -17.62 -11.21 5.70
CA THR A 142 -16.42 -11.07 6.53
C THR A 142 -16.59 -9.85 7.44
N VAL A 143 -16.26 -10.01 8.72
CA VAL A 143 -16.28 -8.93 9.69
C VAL A 143 -15.04 -9.05 10.57
N ASN A 144 -14.39 -7.95 10.85
CA ASN A 144 -13.36 -7.88 11.88
C ASN A 144 -13.48 -6.58 12.68
N TYR A 145 -13.04 -6.66 13.91
CA TYR A 145 -12.83 -5.52 14.78
C TYR A 145 -11.35 -5.44 15.11
N ASN A 146 -10.72 -4.31 14.89
CA ASN A 146 -9.32 -4.09 15.20
C ASN A 146 -9.18 -3.03 16.29
N LYS A 147 -8.64 -3.43 17.43
CA LYS A 147 -8.18 -2.53 18.48
C LYS A 147 -6.66 -2.42 18.37
N ASN A 148 -6.18 -1.22 18.03
CA ASN A 148 -4.75 -0.94 17.85
C ASN A 148 -4.33 0.17 18.80
N LEU A 149 -3.32 -0.09 19.61
CA LEU A 149 -2.68 0.88 20.50
C LEU A 149 -1.30 1.21 19.93
N THR A 150 -1.04 2.49 19.67
CA THR A 150 0.27 2.97 19.20
C THR A 150 0.77 4.05 20.16
N THR A 151 2.03 3.93 20.58
CA THR A 151 2.72 4.93 21.40
C THR A 151 3.84 5.54 20.56
N ASN A 152 3.81 6.85 20.39
CA ASN A 152 4.85 7.64 19.73
C ASN A 152 5.71 8.31 20.80
N VAL A 153 7.03 8.26 20.64
CA VAL A 153 8.01 8.79 21.59
C VAL A 153 9.02 9.65 20.84
N ASP A 154 9.04 10.93 21.18
CA ASP A 154 10.00 11.94 20.72
C ASP A 154 10.32 12.89 21.90
N THR A 155 11.14 12.40 22.83
CA THR A 155 11.47 13.11 24.08
C THR A 155 12.97 13.41 24.22
N ALA A 156 13.73 13.21 23.14
CA ALA A 156 15.16 13.43 23.15
C ALA A 156 15.52 14.88 23.51
N SER A 157 16.55 15.06 24.33
CA SER A 157 17.13 16.36 24.63
C SER A 157 18.25 16.76 23.66
N TYR A 158 18.55 15.92 22.69
CA TYR A 158 19.65 16.11 21.74
C TYR A 158 19.16 16.01 20.31
N LYS A 159 19.75 16.82 19.41
CA LYS A 159 19.71 16.67 17.96
C LYS A 159 20.89 15.82 17.54
N TYR A 160 20.72 15.01 16.49
CA TYR A 160 21.74 14.14 15.94
C TYR A 160 22.10 14.54 14.51
N ASN A 161 23.34 14.27 14.11
CA ASN A 161 23.76 14.28 12.72
C ASN A 161 23.99 12.84 12.21
N TRP A 162 24.35 12.70 10.94
CA TRP A 162 24.57 11.37 10.35
C TRP A 162 25.82 10.63 10.85
N TYR A 163 26.75 11.31 11.54
CA TYR A 163 27.85 10.64 12.24
C TYR A 163 27.44 10.08 13.60
N GLY A 164 26.23 10.39 14.06
CA GLY A 164 25.78 10.07 15.40
C GLY A 164 26.26 11.07 16.46
N ASP A 165 26.91 12.17 16.05
CA ASP A 165 27.23 13.27 16.96
C ASP A 165 25.94 13.92 17.44
N ARG A 166 25.98 14.48 18.64
CA ARG A 166 24.80 15.06 19.27
C ARG A 166 25.05 16.48 19.76
N LYS A 167 24.05 17.32 19.65
CA LYS A 167 24.00 18.69 20.17
C LYS A 167 22.78 18.86 21.05
N LEU A 168 22.96 19.48 22.22
CA LEU A 168 21.85 19.76 23.14
C LEU A 168 20.81 20.67 22.44
N LEU A 169 19.54 20.31 22.55
CA LEU A 169 18.42 21.11 22.09
C LEU A 169 18.03 22.17 23.16
N ASN A 170 17.49 23.30 22.72
CA ASN A 170 16.91 24.31 23.61
C ASN A 170 15.58 23.83 24.23
N SER A 171 14.87 22.95 23.53
CA SER A 171 13.66 22.28 24.03
C SER A 171 13.69 20.80 23.60
N PRO A 172 13.19 19.87 24.42
CA PRO A 172 13.14 18.46 24.06
C PRO A 172 12.32 18.20 22.79
N GLY A 173 12.58 17.04 22.16
CA GLY A 173 11.93 16.56 20.94
C GLY A 173 12.73 16.84 19.68
N GLU A 174 13.05 15.79 18.91
CA GLU A 174 13.81 15.90 17.68
C GLU A 174 12.96 16.50 16.54
N GLN A 175 11.67 16.19 16.51
CA GLN A 175 10.68 16.81 15.64
C GLN A 175 9.62 17.58 16.43
N SER A 176 9.00 16.92 17.40
CA SER A 176 8.00 17.51 18.28
C SER A 176 8.10 16.85 19.65
N TYR A 177 8.15 17.64 20.74
CA TYR A 177 8.18 17.06 22.07
C TYR A 177 6.89 16.26 22.30
N GLN A 178 6.98 14.95 22.19
CA GLN A 178 5.83 14.06 22.19
C GLN A 178 6.10 12.76 22.95
N HIS A 179 5.18 12.40 23.82
CA HIS A 179 5.00 11.05 24.34
C HIS A 179 3.51 10.81 24.39
N SER A 180 2.96 10.25 23.34
CA SER A 180 1.51 10.12 23.17
C SER A 180 1.12 8.68 22.88
N ARG A 181 -0.10 8.33 23.28
CA ARG A 181 -0.73 7.05 22.98
C ARG A 181 -1.99 7.28 22.16
N ALA A 182 -2.03 6.68 20.98
CA ALA A 182 -3.22 6.62 20.13
C ALA A 182 -3.94 5.28 20.33
N ASP A 183 -5.18 5.32 20.72
CA ASP A 183 -6.09 4.16 20.78
C ASP A 183 -6.99 4.20 19.55
N ASN A 184 -6.74 3.28 18.61
CA ASN A 184 -7.48 3.18 17.35
C ASN A 184 -8.43 1.97 17.40
N ASN A 185 -9.69 2.21 17.07
CA ASN A 185 -10.74 1.19 17.06
C ASN A 185 -11.43 1.19 15.70
N ASN A 186 -11.40 0.05 14.99
CA ASN A 186 -11.91 -0.05 13.63
C ASN A 186 -12.81 -1.28 13.48
N TRP A 187 -13.99 -1.09 12.91
CA TRP A 187 -14.79 -2.18 12.36
C TRP A 187 -14.61 -2.21 10.83
N ASN A 188 -14.39 -3.39 10.29
CA ASN A 188 -14.41 -3.63 8.86
C ASN A 188 -15.37 -4.78 8.58
N GLY A 189 -16.29 -4.57 7.66
CA GLY A 189 -17.27 -5.56 7.26
C GLY A 189 -17.45 -5.57 5.74
N THR A 190 -17.54 -6.75 5.14
CA THR A 190 -17.89 -6.92 3.74
C THR A 190 -18.97 -7.99 3.64
N PHE A 191 -20.08 -7.63 3.01
CA PHE A 191 -21.15 -8.55 2.66
C PHE A 191 -21.31 -8.59 1.15
N THR A 192 -21.36 -9.80 0.59
CA THR A 192 -21.59 -10.01 -0.85
C THR A 192 -22.66 -11.08 -1.03
N ALA A 193 -23.65 -10.78 -1.84
CA ALA A 193 -24.67 -11.74 -2.30
C ALA A 193 -24.66 -11.79 -3.82
N ASN A 194 -24.43 -12.95 -4.38
CA ASN A 194 -24.48 -13.22 -5.82
C ASN A 194 -25.67 -14.12 -6.10
N TYR A 195 -26.57 -13.68 -6.96
CA TYR A 195 -27.73 -14.48 -7.36
C TYR A 195 -27.70 -14.77 -8.85
N ARG A 196 -27.50 -16.06 -9.18
CA ARG A 196 -27.50 -16.57 -10.56
C ARG A 196 -28.91 -17.00 -10.93
N LEU A 197 -29.50 -16.30 -11.89
CA LEU A 197 -30.80 -16.57 -12.47
C LEU A 197 -30.58 -17.30 -13.82
N GLY A 198 -30.58 -18.62 -13.76
CA GLY A 198 -30.23 -19.46 -14.91
C GLY A 198 -28.75 -19.36 -15.30
N LYS A 199 -28.45 -19.45 -16.59
CA LYS A 199 -27.09 -19.39 -17.14
C LYS A 199 -26.65 -17.98 -17.58
N MET A 200 -27.61 -17.10 -17.84
CA MET A 200 -27.37 -15.84 -18.54
C MET A 200 -27.35 -14.64 -17.60
N HIS A 201 -28.01 -14.70 -16.45
CA HIS A 201 -28.22 -13.52 -15.61
C HIS A 201 -27.57 -13.70 -14.24
N MET A 202 -26.88 -12.68 -13.78
CA MET A 202 -26.34 -12.61 -12.42
C MET A 202 -26.59 -11.23 -11.81
N LEU A 203 -27.20 -11.23 -10.64
CA LEU A 203 -27.32 -10.05 -9.77
C LEU A 203 -26.30 -10.16 -8.65
N THR A 204 -25.60 -9.07 -8.37
CA THR A 204 -24.69 -9.00 -7.24
C THR A 204 -25.05 -7.78 -6.38
N PHE A 205 -25.18 -8.00 -5.09
CA PHE A 205 -25.19 -6.94 -4.09
C PHE A 205 -23.91 -7.05 -3.26
N ASN A 206 -23.25 -5.92 -3.07
CA ASN A 206 -22.06 -5.81 -2.22
C ASN A 206 -22.23 -4.63 -1.26
N HIS A 207 -21.86 -4.82 0.00
CA HIS A 207 -21.80 -3.76 0.99
C HIS A 207 -20.48 -3.82 1.74
N VAL A 208 -19.81 -2.67 1.85
CA VAL A 208 -18.58 -2.51 2.62
C VAL A 208 -18.82 -1.47 3.70
N LEU A 209 -18.60 -1.87 4.95
CA LEU A 209 -18.57 -1.00 6.12
C LEU A 209 -17.12 -0.87 6.60
N ASN A 210 -16.69 0.35 6.80
CA ASN A 210 -15.44 0.65 7.49
C ASN A 210 -15.69 1.76 8.50
N THR A 211 -15.35 1.52 9.77
CA THR A 211 -15.36 2.55 10.80
C THR A 211 -13.96 2.75 11.35
N PHE A 212 -13.69 3.93 11.82
CA PHE A 212 -12.46 4.28 12.51
C PHE A 212 -12.79 5.25 13.63
N SER A 213 -12.19 5.02 14.79
CA SER A 213 -12.20 5.95 15.91
C SER A 213 -10.80 5.98 16.51
N ARG A 214 -10.29 7.18 16.75
CA ARG A 214 -9.00 7.41 17.41
C ARG A 214 -9.20 8.37 18.57
N SER A 215 -8.73 7.98 19.75
CA SER A 215 -8.52 8.86 20.87
C SER A 215 -7.03 8.92 21.21
N ASN A 216 -6.54 10.14 21.46
CA ASN A 216 -5.16 10.38 21.84
C ASN A 216 -5.10 10.66 23.32
N THR A 217 -3.98 10.27 23.95
CA THR A 217 -3.68 10.60 25.33
C THR A 217 -2.22 11.01 25.38
N SER A 218 -1.95 12.26 25.79
CA SER A 218 -0.59 12.67 26.12
C SER A 218 -0.13 11.98 27.40
N LEU A 219 1.06 11.40 27.37
CA LEU A 219 1.74 10.85 28.55
C LEU A 219 2.71 11.87 29.17
N LEU A 220 2.75 13.10 28.62
CA LEU A 220 3.43 14.26 29.19
C LEU A 220 2.47 15.03 30.10
N ALA A 221 3.03 15.90 30.94
CA ALA A 221 2.24 16.66 31.93
C ALA A 221 1.22 17.64 31.30
N LYS A 222 1.33 17.95 29.99
CA LYS A 222 0.45 18.85 29.26
C LYS A 222 -0.30 18.08 28.20
N GLU A 223 -1.63 18.04 28.30
CA GLU A 223 -2.52 17.56 27.24
C GLU A 223 -2.78 18.69 26.23
N GLU A 224 -2.83 18.34 24.94
CA GLU A 224 -3.30 19.26 23.91
C GLU A 224 -4.83 19.21 23.85
N GLN A 225 -5.48 20.36 23.66
CA GLN A 225 -6.97 20.41 23.58
C GLN A 225 -7.53 19.57 22.43
N SER A 226 -6.77 19.44 21.34
CA SER A 226 -7.13 18.59 20.20
C SER A 226 -7.26 17.10 20.56
N ASP A 227 -6.48 16.62 21.55
CA ASP A 227 -6.47 15.23 21.99
C ASP A 227 -7.74 14.82 22.73
N ALA A 228 -8.41 15.78 23.40
CA ALA A 228 -9.68 15.55 24.07
C ALA A 228 -10.84 15.25 23.10
N ILE A 229 -10.68 15.52 21.80
CA ILE A 229 -11.71 15.32 20.78
C ILE A 229 -11.39 14.09 19.94
N ALA A 230 -12.21 13.06 20.06
CA ALA A 230 -12.05 11.85 19.26
C ALA A 230 -12.16 12.12 17.74
N LYS A 231 -11.27 11.47 16.98
CA LYS A 231 -11.26 11.48 15.51
C LYS A 231 -12.03 10.25 15.02
N GLU A 232 -13.09 10.45 14.25
CA GLU A 232 -14.00 9.39 13.86
C GLU A 232 -14.30 9.43 12.37
N THR A 233 -14.39 8.26 11.73
CA THR A 233 -14.99 8.14 10.40
C THR A 233 -15.80 6.86 10.26
N ARG A 234 -16.85 6.92 9.45
CA ARG A 234 -17.64 5.76 9.05
C ARG A 234 -17.90 5.84 7.56
N LYS A 235 -17.46 4.82 6.84
CA LYS A 235 -17.66 4.66 5.40
C LYS A 235 -18.61 3.50 5.15
N ASN A 236 -19.65 3.76 4.37
CA ASN A 236 -20.57 2.75 3.85
C ASN A 236 -20.55 2.85 2.33
N ILE A 237 -20.25 1.73 1.66
CA ILE A 237 -20.28 1.65 0.21
C ILE A 237 -21.16 0.47 -0.15
N SER A 238 -22.30 0.76 -0.78
CA SER A 238 -23.22 -0.27 -1.27
C SER A 238 -23.21 -0.28 -2.79
N GLY A 239 -23.08 -1.45 -3.39
CA GLY A 239 -23.08 -1.64 -4.83
C GLY A 239 -24.10 -2.69 -5.27
N VAL A 240 -24.79 -2.41 -6.36
CA VAL A 240 -25.64 -3.36 -7.06
C VAL A 240 -25.12 -3.48 -8.49
N SER A 241 -24.96 -4.70 -8.97
CA SER A 241 -24.62 -4.95 -10.36
C SER A 241 -25.49 -6.03 -10.97
N TYR A 242 -25.80 -5.84 -12.24
CA TYR A 242 -26.43 -6.83 -13.09
C TYR A 242 -25.48 -7.21 -14.21
N ARG A 243 -25.29 -8.51 -14.38
CA ARG A 243 -24.45 -9.07 -15.46
C ARG A 243 -25.29 -9.95 -16.37
N LEU A 244 -25.21 -9.67 -17.65
CA LEU A 244 -25.83 -10.42 -18.74
C LEU A 244 -24.76 -11.20 -19.50
N MET A 245 -24.95 -12.51 -19.65
CA MET A 245 -24.05 -13.45 -20.33
C MET A 245 -24.87 -14.30 -21.31
N PRO A 246 -25.34 -13.74 -22.45
CA PRO A 246 -26.25 -14.44 -23.35
C PRO A 246 -25.56 -15.48 -24.20
N SER A 247 -24.24 -15.38 -24.34
CA SER A 247 -23.42 -16.34 -25.10
C SER A 247 -22.00 -16.42 -24.51
N GLU A 248 -21.21 -17.35 -25.03
CA GLU A 248 -19.79 -17.44 -24.71
C GLU A 248 -18.96 -16.34 -25.40
N THR A 249 -19.55 -15.60 -26.34
CA THR A 249 -18.84 -14.61 -27.15
C THR A 249 -18.84 -13.22 -26.55
N TRP A 250 -19.80 -12.88 -25.66
CA TRP A 250 -19.81 -11.58 -25.01
C TRP A 250 -20.58 -11.57 -23.70
N ASN A 251 -20.26 -10.61 -22.86
CA ASN A 251 -21.02 -10.29 -21.67
C ASN A 251 -21.04 -8.79 -21.42
N LEU A 252 -22.07 -8.34 -20.72
CA LEU A 252 -22.27 -6.95 -20.31
C LEU A 252 -22.58 -6.90 -18.83
N SER A 253 -21.96 -5.99 -18.11
CA SER A 253 -22.28 -5.69 -16.73
C SER A 253 -22.64 -4.21 -16.60
N VAL A 254 -23.70 -3.89 -15.86
CA VAL A 254 -24.07 -2.54 -15.45
C VAL A 254 -24.13 -2.50 -13.92
N PHE A 255 -23.73 -1.40 -13.33
CA PHE A 255 -23.69 -1.30 -11.87
C PHE A 255 -23.92 0.13 -11.38
N GLY A 256 -24.43 0.22 -10.16
CA GLY A 256 -24.53 1.44 -9.38
C GLY A 256 -23.91 1.27 -8.01
N LYS A 257 -23.32 2.33 -7.48
CA LYS A 257 -22.69 2.38 -6.16
C LYS A 257 -23.17 3.60 -5.39
N TYR A 258 -23.53 3.39 -4.15
CA TYR A 258 -23.81 4.46 -3.19
C TYR A 258 -22.67 4.56 -2.19
N TYR A 259 -22.12 5.75 -2.06
CA TYR A 259 -21.03 6.08 -1.13
C TYR A 259 -21.60 7.00 -0.05
N ASN A 260 -21.36 6.64 1.19
CA ASN A 260 -21.62 7.50 2.34
C ASN A 260 -20.39 7.54 3.22
N GLN A 261 -19.96 8.72 3.60
CA GLN A 261 -18.88 8.92 4.57
C GLN A 261 -19.32 9.95 5.61
N PHE A 262 -19.25 9.56 6.87
CA PHE A 262 -19.33 10.43 8.03
C PHE A 262 -17.92 10.63 8.60
N VAL A 263 -17.61 11.85 8.98
CA VAL A 263 -16.33 12.25 9.58
C VAL A 263 -16.62 13.17 10.76
N ALA A 264 -15.90 12.99 11.87
CA ALA A 264 -15.91 13.88 13.02
C ALA A 264 -14.50 14.01 13.58
N GLY A 265 -14.12 15.20 14.02
CA GLY A 265 -12.81 15.43 14.61
C GLY A 265 -12.61 16.87 15.07
N PRO A 266 -11.44 17.16 15.66
CA PRO A 266 -11.07 18.50 16.09
C PRO A 266 -10.80 19.41 14.89
N VAL A 267 -11.32 20.63 14.94
CA VAL A 267 -10.99 21.72 14.00
C VAL A 267 -10.65 22.94 14.83
N ALA A 268 -9.52 23.56 14.55
CA ALA A 268 -9.09 24.78 15.22
C ALA A 268 -10.08 25.92 14.93
N THR A 269 -10.43 26.68 15.93
CA THR A 269 -11.33 27.84 15.84
C THR A 269 -10.57 29.16 15.68
N ASP A 270 -9.26 29.13 15.97
CA ASP A 270 -8.38 30.28 15.88
C ASP A 270 -7.14 29.97 15.02
N ALA A 271 -6.52 31.04 14.48
CA ALA A 271 -5.32 30.92 13.64
C ALA A 271 -4.08 30.40 14.41
N ASN A 272 -4.07 30.52 15.73
CA ASN A 272 -2.98 30.08 16.59
C ASN A 272 -3.13 28.61 17.01
N GLN A 273 -4.24 27.95 16.65
CA GLN A 273 -4.55 26.57 16.99
C GLN A 273 -4.55 26.28 18.50
N ASN A 274 -5.05 27.22 19.30
CA ASN A 274 -5.17 27.07 20.76
C ASN A 274 -6.51 26.46 21.18
N ASP A 275 -7.57 26.75 20.41
CA ASP A 275 -8.92 26.28 20.69
C ASP A 275 -9.44 25.36 19.59
N TYR A 276 -10.07 24.25 19.98
CA TYR A 276 -10.62 23.25 19.07
C TYR A 276 -12.06 22.96 19.37
N VAL A 277 -12.85 22.76 18.32
CA VAL A 277 -14.24 22.29 18.42
C VAL A 277 -14.41 20.98 17.64
N ARG A 278 -15.28 20.11 18.16
CA ARG A 278 -15.68 18.91 17.44
C ARG A 278 -16.56 19.29 16.26
N THR A 279 -16.02 19.08 15.06
CA THR A 279 -16.73 19.33 13.81
C THR A 279 -17.14 18.01 13.17
N THR A 280 -18.31 17.98 12.57
CA THR A 280 -18.85 16.81 11.87
C THR A 280 -19.14 17.12 10.41
N ARG A 281 -18.95 16.13 9.54
CA ARG A 281 -19.28 16.24 8.12
C ARG A 281 -19.81 14.92 7.59
N SER A 282 -20.81 14.99 6.72
CA SER A 282 -21.32 13.84 5.98
C SER A 282 -21.29 14.12 4.48
N VAL A 283 -20.87 13.12 3.72
CA VAL A 283 -20.83 13.17 2.25
C VAL A 283 -21.54 11.94 1.70
N ASN A 284 -22.42 12.18 0.73
CA ASN A 284 -23.15 11.15 -0.01
C ASN A 284 -22.86 11.32 -1.50
N SER A 285 -22.62 10.21 -2.20
CA SER A 285 -22.34 10.23 -3.64
C SER A 285 -22.88 8.98 -4.31
N ILE A 286 -23.22 9.10 -5.59
CA ILE A 286 -23.69 7.98 -6.40
C ILE A 286 -22.75 7.83 -7.60
N GLY A 287 -22.10 6.67 -7.67
CA GLY A 287 -21.33 6.23 -8.83
C GLY A 287 -22.09 5.21 -9.64
N TYR A 288 -21.73 5.08 -10.90
CA TYR A 288 -22.35 4.12 -11.81
C TYR A 288 -21.39 3.78 -12.93
N GLY A 289 -21.64 2.67 -13.61
CA GLY A 289 -20.82 2.29 -14.74
C GLY A 289 -21.36 1.09 -15.49
N ALA A 290 -20.65 0.79 -16.57
CA ALA A 290 -20.89 -0.39 -17.40
C ALA A 290 -19.55 -0.96 -17.90
N ALA A 291 -19.50 -2.28 -18.08
CA ALA A 291 -18.36 -2.97 -18.66
C ALA A 291 -18.83 -4.07 -19.60
N GLY A 292 -18.32 -4.06 -20.83
CA GLY A 292 -18.57 -5.10 -21.83
C GLY A 292 -17.28 -5.87 -22.12
N THR A 293 -17.41 -7.18 -22.31
CA THR A 293 -16.32 -8.04 -22.78
C THR A 293 -16.79 -8.76 -24.05
N TYR A 294 -15.95 -8.74 -25.07
CA TYR A 294 -16.18 -9.45 -26.33
C TYR A 294 -15.01 -10.40 -26.60
N PHE A 295 -15.33 -11.67 -26.78
CA PHE A 295 -14.37 -12.72 -27.13
C PHE A 295 -14.30 -12.82 -28.66
N ILE A 296 -13.28 -12.18 -29.26
CA ILE A 296 -13.12 -12.02 -30.71
C ILE A 296 -12.85 -13.37 -31.38
N LEU A 297 -11.97 -14.14 -30.74
CA LEU A 297 -11.63 -15.51 -31.12
C LEU A 297 -11.07 -16.26 -29.88
N PRO A 298 -10.91 -17.59 -29.91
CA PRO A 298 -10.36 -18.34 -28.82
C PRO A 298 -9.03 -17.77 -28.34
N GLY A 299 -9.00 -17.30 -27.08
CA GLY A 299 -7.85 -16.68 -26.45
C GLY A 299 -7.72 -15.17 -26.66
N LEU A 300 -8.46 -14.53 -27.56
CA LEU A 300 -8.44 -13.08 -27.78
C LEU A 300 -9.74 -12.43 -27.31
N GLN A 301 -9.63 -11.52 -26.36
CA GLN A 301 -10.77 -10.76 -25.84
C GLN A 301 -10.48 -9.26 -25.79
N ALA A 302 -11.52 -8.48 -26.01
CA ALA A 302 -11.54 -7.04 -25.79
C ALA A 302 -12.52 -6.70 -24.66
N LYS A 303 -12.13 -5.78 -23.78
CA LYS A 303 -12.94 -5.28 -22.68
C LYS A 303 -12.95 -3.76 -22.70
N LEU A 304 -14.15 -3.18 -22.70
CA LEU A 304 -14.38 -1.75 -22.58
C LEU A 304 -15.17 -1.49 -21.31
N SER A 305 -14.77 -0.49 -20.53
CA SER A 305 -15.50 -0.07 -19.34
C SER A 305 -15.56 1.44 -19.22
N TYR A 306 -16.68 1.91 -18.66
CA TYR A 306 -16.87 3.26 -18.18
C TYR A 306 -17.35 3.23 -16.74
N GLU A 307 -16.80 4.10 -15.90
CA GLU A 307 -17.23 4.26 -14.51
C GLU A 307 -17.16 5.72 -14.07
N LYS A 308 -18.27 6.22 -13.55
CA LYS A 308 -18.30 7.39 -12.67
C LYS A 308 -18.00 6.92 -11.25
N ALA A 309 -16.78 7.18 -10.78
CA ALA A 309 -16.30 6.69 -9.50
C ALA A 309 -16.03 7.82 -8.51
N TYR A 310 -16.14 7.51 -7.21
CA TYR A 310 -15.75 8.37 -6.11
C TYR A 310 -14.68 7.69 -5.26
N ARG A 311 -13.62 8.43 -4.91
CA ARG A 311 -12.63 8.01 -3.92
C ARG A 311 -12.84 8.80 -2.64
N LEU A 312 -13.29 8.12 -1.61
CA LEU A 312 -13.43 8.71 -0.28
C LEU A 312 -12.05 8.95 0.35
N PRO A 313 -11.82 10.09 1.02
CA PRO A 313 -10.55 10.36 1.70
C PRO A 313 -10.15 9.26 2.67
N THR A 314 -8.85 9.02 2.78
CA THR A 314 -8.29 8.06 3.75
C THR A 314 -8.25 8.66 5.16
N ILE A 315 -7.92 7.83 6.14
CA ILE A 315 -7.76 8.25 7.54
C ILE A 315 -6.58 9.21 7.65
N GLU A 316 -5.49 8.91 6.96
CA GLU A 316 -4.27 9.71 6.94
C GLU A 316 -4.50 11.08 6.28
N GLU A 317 -5.27 11.14 5.20
CA GLU A 317 -5.64 12.39 4.53
C GLU A 317 -6.50 13.31 5.41
N MET A 318 -7.36 12.71 6.26
CA MET A 318 -8.25 13.46 7.14
C MET A 318 -7.65 13.78 8.52
N PHE A 319 -6.85 12.87 9.08
CA PHE A 319 -6.38 12.97 10.46
C PHE A 319 -4.86 12.92 10.63
N GLY A 320 -4.11 12.64 9.56
CA GLY A 320 -2.68 12.41 9.62
C GLY A 320 -2.32 11.08 10.32
N ASN A 321 -1.04 10.88 10.52
CA ASN A 321 -0.48 9.70 11.21
C ASN A 321 0.16 10.02 12.57
N GLU A 322 0.01 11.27 13.04
CA GLU A 322 0.55 11.78 14.32
C GLU A 322 2.07 11.80 14.39
N ASP A 323 2.72 11.71 13.26
CA ASP A 323 4.17 11.73 13.12
C ASP A 323 4.61 12.72 12.02
N LEU A 324 4.62 12.29 10.79
CA LEU A 324 5.13 13.07 9.64
C LEU A 324 4.01 13.58 8.71
N GLU A 325 2.78 13.19 8.95
CA GLU A 325 1.64 13.54 8.10
C GLU A 325 0.58 14.31 8.90
N MET A 326 0.19 15.45 8.37
CA MET A 326 -0.87 16.32 8.91
C MET A 326 -2.12 16.15 8.03
N GLY A 327 -3.23 15.76 8.64
CA GLY A 327 -4.51 15.59 7.95
C GLY A 327 -5.31 16.88 7.88
N ASP A 328 -6.32 16.86 7.00
CA ASP A 328 -7.35 17.90 6.90
C ASP A 328 -8.74 17.27 6.79
N ILE A 329 -9.57 17.43 7.83
CA ILE A 329 -10.95 16.94 7.87
C ILE A 329 -11.85 17.58 6.78
N GLY A 330 -11.43 18.71 6.22
CA GLY A 330 -12.09 19.41 5.12
C GLY A 330 -11.91 18.76 3.75
N ILE A 331 -11.03 17.77 3.60
CA ILE A 331 -10.78 17.09 2.33
C ILE A 331 -12.06 16.48 1.77
N ARG A 332 -12.37 16.80 0.51
CA ARG A 332 -13.54 16.28 -0.21
C ARG A 332 -13.17 15.02 -0.97
N PRO A 333 -14.15 14.09 -1.19
CA PRO A 333 -13.95 12.95 -2.07
C PRO A 333 -13.56 13.38 -3.49
N GLU A 334 -12.57 12.70 -4.07
CA GLU A 334 -12.34 12.80 -5.51
C GLU A 334 -13.52 12.18 -6.26
N ASN A 335 -13.83 12.75 -7.42
CA ASN A 335 -14.75 12.11 -8.35
C ASN A 335 -14.12 12.06 -9.74
N SER A 336 -14.32 10.95 -10.43
CA SER A 336 -13.68 10.72 -11.72
C SER A 336 -14.59 10.03 -12.72
N ASP A 337 -14.44 10.43 -13.97
CA ASP A 337 -14.96 9.72 -15.14
C ASP A 337 -13.82 8.88 -15.72
N ASN A 338 -13.98 7.57 -15.70
CA ASN A 338 -12.95 6.60 -16.09
C ASN A 338 -13.40 5.81 -17.31
N VAL A 339 -12.58 5.79 -18.35
CA VAL A 339 -12.74 4.92 -19.52
C VAL A 339 -11.52 4.05 -19.64
N ASN A 340 -11.72 2.71 -19.73
CA ASN A 340 -10.63 1.77 -19.92
C ASN A 340 -10.96 0.85 -21.09
N LEU A 341 -9.99 0.67 -21.98
CA LEU A 341 -10.01 -0.33 -23.04
C LEU A 341 -8.87 -1.30 -22.80
N ASN A 342 -9.16 -2.59 -22.81
CA ASN A 342 -8.19 -3.64 -22.61
C ASN A 342 -8.34 -4.70 -23.70
N LEU A 343 -7.22 -5.12 -24.28
CA LEU A 343 -7.15 -6.21 -25.26
C LEU A 343 -6.17 -7.25 -24.73
N SER A 344 -6.60 -8.49 -24.57
CA SER A 344 -5.73 -9.56 -24.10
C SER A 344 -5.81 -10.81 -24.99
N TYR A 345 -4.66 -11.41 -25.22
CA TYR A 345 -4.48 -12.65 -25.95
C TYR A 345 -3.77 -13.68 -25.10
N ASN A 346 -4.36 -14.84 -24.94
CA ASN A 346 -3.79 -15.96 -24.20
C ASN A 346 -3.97 -17.25 -25.00
N ARG A 347 -2.89 -17.89 -25.38
CA ARG A 347 -2.92 -19.14 -26.14
C ARG A 347 -1.76 -20.05 -25.83
N THR A 348 -2.04 -21.34 -25.80
CA THR A 348 -1.02 -22.41 -25.74
C THR A 348 -1.06 -23.21 -27.03
N PHE A 349 0.12 -23.41 -27.63
CA PHE A 349 0.30 -24.23 -28.83
C PHE A 349 1.54 -25.10 -28.66
N GLY A 350 1.33 -26.40 -28.57
CA GLY A 350 2.38 -27.37 -28.28
C GLY A 350 3.02 -27.09 -26.90
N ARG A 351 4.31 -26.79 -26.92
CA ARG A 351 5.09 -26.43 -25.69
C ARG A 351 5.14 -24.93 -25.42
N HIS A 352 4.55 -24.11 -26.29
CA HIS A 352 4.60 -22.67 -26.19
C HIS A 352 3.33 -22.13 -25.56
N SER A 353 3.45 -21.28 -24.56
CA SER A 353 2.36 -20.48 -24.00
C SER A 353 2.68 -19.00 -24.18
N VAL A 354 1.72 -18.25 -24.70
CA VAL A 354 1.84 -16.82 -24.95
C VAL A 354 0.68 -16.10 -24.29
N TYR A 355 1.00 -15.09 -23.54
CA TYR A 355 0.07 -14.11 -23.01
C TYR A 355 0.54 -12.71 -23.37
N VAL A 356 -0.36 -11.91 -23.94
CA VAL A 356 -0.12 -10.48 -24.22
C VAL A 356 -1.37 -9.72 -23.84
N GLU A 357 -1.19 -8.61 -23.14
CA GLU A 357 -2.26 -7.70 -22.77
C GLU A 357 -1.83 -6.26 -23.02
N GLY A 358 -2.74 -5.46 -23.61
CA GLY A 358 -2.57 -4.02 -23.75
C GLY A 358 -3.81 -3.30 -23.23
N GLY A 359 -3.58 -2.26 -22.41
CA GLY A 359 -4.63 -1.44 -21.83
C GLY A 359 -4.45 0.04 -22.15
N LEU A 360 -5.55 0.75 -22.41
CA LEU A 360 -5.62 2.21 -22.51
C LEU A 360 -6.47 2.74 -21.37
N VAL A 361 -6.00 3.80 -20.73
CA VAL A 361 -6.66 4.45 -19.60
C VAL A 361 -6.89 5.92 -19.91
N TYR A 362 -8.12 6.36 -19.69
CA TYR A 362 -8.51 7.75 -19.68
C TYR A 362 -9.28 8.04 -18.40
N ARG A 363 -8.82 9.01 -17.60
CA ARG A 363 -9.48 9.42 -16.36
C ARG A 363 -9.49 10.93 -16.23
N ASN A 364 -10.66 11.51 -16.05
CA ASN A 364 -10.84 12.91 -15.74
C ASN A 364 -11.32 13.05 -14.29
N THR A 365 -10.43 13.52 -13.41
CA THR A 365 -10.67 13.61 -11.96
C THR A 365 -10.95 15.06 -11.57
N LYS A 366 -11.94 15.25 -10.70
CA LYS A 366 -12.24 16.52 -10.00
C LYS A 366 -11.98 16.33 -8.51
N ASP A 367 -11.69 17.43 -7.82
CA ASP A 367 -11.31 17.42 -6.40
C ASP A 367 -10.16 16.45 -6.09
N TYR A 368 -9.18 16.36 -7.01
CA TYR A 368 -8.02 15.50 -6.87
C TYR A 368 -7.31 15.77 -5.54
N ILE A 369 -7.06 14.74 -4.74
CA ILE A 369 -6.36 14.86 -3.46
C ILE A 369 -4.87 14.72 -3.70
N GLN A 370 -4.14 15.81 -3.47
CA GLN A 370 -2.70 15.87 -3.63
C GLN A 370 -2.02 15.89 -2.25
N ARG A 371 -0.96 15.10 -2.12
CA ARG A 371 -0.03 15.14 -1.01
C ARG A 371 1.09 16.12 -1.32
N ASN A 372 1.34 17.06 -0.42
CA ASN A 372 2.39 18.03 -0.51
C ASN A 372 3.33 17.91 0.69
N ILE A 373 4.58 18.36 0.53
CA ILE A 373 5.47 18.58 1.66
C ILE A 373 5.37 20.05 2.02
N THR A 374 5.12 20.31 3.29
CA THR A 374 5.02 21.65 3.87
C THR A 374 6.15 21.85 4.88
N ASP A 375 6.89 22.91 4.72
CA ASP A 375 7.90 23.31 5.70
C ASP A 375 7.22 23.95 6.93
N LEU A 376 7.59 23.47 8.09
CA LEU A 376 7.14 23.95 9.38
C LEU A 376 8.21 24.86 9.99
N SER A 377 7.86 25.61 11.02
CA SER A 377 8.80 26.44 11.77
C SER A 377 9.92 25.59 12.40
N GLY A 378 11.11 26.17 12.53
CA GLY A 378 12.27 25.50 13.15
C GLY A 378 12.97 24.48 12.24
N GLY A 379 12.83 24.57 10.92
CA GLY A 379 13.49 23.67 9.95
C GLY A 379 12.85 22.28 9.88
N LYS A 380 11.63 22.12 10.35
CA LYS A 380 10.83 20.90 10.32
C LYS A 380 10.00 20.83 9.05
N SER A 381 9.56 19.64 8.65
CA SER A 381 8.68 19.42 7.50
C SER A 381 7.66 18.32 7.78
N ALA A 382 6.49 18.44 7.20
CA ALA A 382 5.45 17.42 7.26
C ALA A 382 4.79 17.23 5.88
N ALA A 383 4.19 16.08 5.66
CA ALA A 383 3.30 15.87 4.54
C ALA A 383 1.90 16.39 4.88
N THR A 384 1.29 17.13 3.96
CA THR A 384 -0.07 17.68 4.07
C THR A 384 -0.91 17.27 2.85
N TYR A 385 -2.22 17.40 2.94
CA TYR A 385 -3.14 17.02 1.87
C TYR A 385 -4.06 18.16 1.50
N ILE A 386 -4.33 18.32 0.20
CA ILE A 386 -5.24 19.32 -0.34
C ILE A 386 -6.11 18.75 -1.47
N ASN A 387 -7.30 19.30 -1.68
CA ASN A 387 -8.03 19.11 -2.93
C ASN A 387 -7.47 20.05 -3.98
N TYR A 388 -6.59 19.55 -4.83
CA TYR A 388 -5.91 20.34 -5.86
C TYR A 388 -6.87 20.89 -6.92
N GLY A 389 -7.87 20.10 -7.33
CA GLY A 389 -8.85 20.48 -8.33
C GLY A 389 -8.98 19.47 -9.46
N LYS A 390 -8.77 19.87 -10.72
CA LYS A 390 -8.99 18.99 -11.88
C LYS A 390 -7.67 18.43 -12.39
N VAL A 391 -7.65 17.11 -12.60
CA VAL A 391 -6.49 16.37 -13.12
C VAL A 391 -6.94 15.43 -14.22
N LEU A 392 -6.19 15.42 -15.33
CA LEU A 392 -6.43 14.52 -16.46
C LEU A 392 -5.33 13.45 -16.49
N THR A 393 -5.74 12.19 -16.45
CA THR A 393 -4.85 11.05 -16.61
C THR A 393 -5.08 10.37 -17.95
N LYS A 394 -4.02 10.17 -18.71
CA LYS A 394 -3.99 9.35 -19.91
C LYS A 394 -2.82 8.39 -19.80
N GLY A 395 -3.04 7.14 -20.17
CA GLY A 395 -1.97 6.17 -20.09
C GLY A 395 -2.25 4.91 -20.86
N TYR A 396 -1.21 4.10 -20.95
CA TYR A 396 -1.29 2.75 -21.48
C TYR A 396 -0.36 1.82 -20.69
N ASN A 397 -0.74 0.56 -20.66
CA ASN A 397 0.08 -0.50 -20.12
C ASN A 397 0.14 -1.66 -21.11
N ILE A 398 1.27 -2.34 -21.13
CA ILE A 398 1.51 -3.54 -21.92
C ILE A 398 2.11 -4.58 -21.00
N SER A 399 1.54 -5.78 -21.04
CA SER A 399 2.06 -6.97 -20.34
C SER A 399 2.26 -8.09 -21.35
N ALA A 400 3.39 -8.78 -21.27
CA ALA A 400 3.65 -9.94 -22.09
C ALA A 400 4.30 -11.05 -21.25
N ARG A 401 3.89 -12.30 -21.50
CA ARG A 401 4.52 -13.47 -20.90
C ARG A 401 4.60 -14.59 -21.91
N TYR A 402 5.78 -15.19 -22.00
CA TYR A 402 6.06 -16.36 -22.79
C TYR A 402 6.55 -17.50 -21.92
N GLY A 403 6.04 -18.68 -22.14
CA GLY A 403 6.49 -19.91 -21.50
C GLY A 403 6.86 -20.97 -22.53
N PHE A 404 7.95 -21.67 -22.28
CA PHE A 404 8.35 -22.83 -23.09
C PHE A 404 8.31 -24.10 -22.24
N GLY A 405 7.27 -24.90 -22.42
CA GLY A 405 7.03 -26.11 -21.68
C GLY A 405 7.04 -25.87 -20.17
N LYS A 406 7.90 -26.60 -19.46
CA LYS A 406 8.11 -26.47 -18.01
C LYS A 406 9.52 -25.96 -17.66
N TRP A 407 10.19 -25.35 -18.64
CA TRP A 407 11.62 -25.03 -18.56
C TRP A 407 11.90 -23.56 -18.38
N VAL A 408 11.16 -22.69 -19.06
CA VAL A 408 11.42 -21.27 -19.13
C VAL A 408 10.11 -20.49 -19.08
N SER A 409 10.10 -19.43 -18.29
CA SER A 409 9.10 -18.37 -18.31
C SER A 409 9.79 -17.03 -18.42
N VAL A 410 9.36 -16.19 -19.37
CA VAL A 410 9.84 -14.82 -19.56
C VAL A 410 8.63 -13.91 -19.52
N GLY A 411 8.67 -12.85 -18.72
CA GLY A 411 7.59 -11.90 -18.60
C GLY A 411 8.09 -10.47 -18.52
N GLY A 412 7.19 -9.52 -18.79
CA GLY A 412 7.48 -8.11 -18.60
C GLY A 412 6.22 -7.26 -18.66
N ASN A 413 6.28 -6.16 -17.95
CA ASN A 413 5.24 -5.14 -17.89
C ASN A 413 5.86 -3.78 -18.18
N PHE A 414 5.13 -2.96 -18.91
CA PHE A 414 5.47 -1.57 -19.15
C PHE A 414 4.25 -0.72 -18.93
N THR A 415 4.39 0.38 -18.18
CA THR A 415 3.32 1.33 -17.95
C THR A 415 3.81 2.75 -18.19
N GLN A 416 3.03 3.50 -18.96
CA GLN A 416 3.16 4.95 -19.05
C GLN A 416 1.83 5.58 -18.64
N MET A 417 1.88 6.45 -17.62
CA MET A 417 0.72 7.11 -17.04
C MET A 417 0.99 8.62 -16.96
N ASP A 418 0.41 9.38 -17.84
CA ASP A 418 0.59 10.83 -17.92
C ASP A 418 -0.54 11.52 -17.14
N VAL A 419 -0.23 11.99 -15.94
CA VAL A 419 -1.16 12.64 -15.00
C VAL A 419 -0.87 14.13 -15.02
N ARG A 420 -1.81 14.94 -15.55
CA ARG A 420 -1.60 16.38 -15.79
C ARG A 420 -2.63 17.24 -15.09
N ASP A 421 -2.16 18.39 -14.67
CA ASP A 421 -3.02 19.48 -14.24
C ASP A 421 -3.97 19.89 -15.40
N ASN A 422 -5.25 19.93 -15.11
CA ASN A 422 -6.30 20.28 -16.07
C ASN A 422 -7.11 21.52 -15.62
N MET A 423 -6.53 22.34 -14.76
CA MET A 423 -7.11 23.61 -14.30
C MET A 423 -6.54 24.76 -15.10
N LYS A 424 -7.41 25.50 -15.83
CA LYS A 424 -7.00 26.69 -16.58
C LYS A 424 -6.76 27.92 -15.69
N THR A 425 -7.47 27.96 -14.56
CA THR A 425 -7.35 29.06 -13.57
C THR A 425 -6.79 28.52 -12.26
N SER A 426 -6.16 29.35 -11.46
CA SER A 426 -5.67 29.00 -10.12
C SER A 426 -6.79 28.49 -9.21
N ILE A 427 -6.43 27.86 -8.10
CA ILE A 427 -7.40 27.36 -7.09
C ILE A 427 -8.28 28.51 -6.57
N SER A 428 -7.74 29.71 -6.43
CA SER A 428 -8.49 30.92 -6.08
C SER A 428 -9.44 31.41 -7.16
N GLY A 429 -9.34 30.91 -8.39
CA GLY A 429 -10.17 31.28 -9.53
C GLY A 429 -9.86 32.65 -10.16
N SER A 430 -8.87 33.39 -9.64
CA SER A 430 -8.60 34.78 -9.98
C SER A 430 -7.46 34.99 -10.98
N ALA A 431 -6.62 34.02 -11.22
CA ALA A 431 -5.46 34.11 -12.10
C ALA A 431 -5.33 32.90 -13.03
N GLU A 432 -4.60 33.05 -14.12
CA GLU A 432 -4.23 31.94 -14.99
C GLU A 432 -3.32 30.98 -14.24
N ASN A 433 -3.56 29.67 -14.40
CA ASN A 433 -2.76 28.64 -13.76
C ASN A 433 -1.53 28.34 -14.62
N ILE A 434 -0.36 28.75 -14.15
CA ILE A 434 0.92 28.51 -14.83
C ILE A 434 1.29 27.02 -14.92
N ALA A 435 0.73 26.17 -14.07
CA ALA A 435 0.92 24.73 -14.09
C ALA A 435 -0.06 23.98 -15.02
N TYR A 436 -0.95 24.71 -15.73
CA TYR A 436 -1.90 24.07 -16.65
C TYR A 436 -1.20 23.21 -17.70
N LYS A 437 -1.63 21.97 -17.83
CA LYS A 437 -1.03 20.88 -18.65
C LYS A 437 0.35 20.38 -18.18
N GLU A 438 0.91 20.91 -17.12
CA GLU A 438 2.11 20.31 -16.54
C GLU A 438 1.78 18.98 -15.84
N ARG A 439 2.79 18.10 -15.70
CA ARG A 439 2.63 16.85 -14.94
C ARG A 439 2.41 17.14 -13.47
N MET A 440 1.54 16.38 -12.87
CA MET A 440 1.36 16.40 -11.42
C MET A 440 2.67 15.95 -10.76
N PRO A 441 3.15 16.70 -9.77
CA PRO A 441 4.41 16.40 -9.10
C PRO A 441 4.30 15.14 -8.24
N ASN A 442 5.45 14.56 -7.90
CA ASN A 442 5.63 13.41 -7.04
C ASN A 442 4.83 12.15 -7.48
N LEU A 443 4.68 11.97 -8.77
CA LEU A 443 4.03 10.81 -9.38
C LEU A 443 4.93 10.21 -10.46
N PRO A 444 5.34 8.93 -10.31
CA PRO A 444 5.98 8.18 -11.38
C PRO A 444 5.08 8.10 -12.61
N TYR A 445 5.63 8.29 -13.80
CA TYR A 445 4.84 8.26 -15.03
C TYR A 445 5.31 7.24 -16.07
N ILE A 446 6.52 6.70 -15.93
CA ILE A 446 7.03 5.56 -16.69
C ILE A 446 7.66 4.59 -15.72
N PHE A 447 7.21 3.35 -15.77
CA PHE A 447 7.81 2.26 -15.01
C PHE A 447 7.64 0.93 -15.75
N ALA A 448 8.60 0.05 -15.56
CA ALA A 448 8.63 -1.24 -16.20
C ALA A 448 9.26 -2.28 -15.28
N ASP A 449 8.90 -3.52 -15.47
CA ASP A 449 9.54 -4.66 -14.86
C ASP A 449 9.63 -5.82 -15.86
N SER A 450 10.62 -6.67 -15.70
CA SER A 450 10.70 -7.92 -16.43
C SER A 450 11.30 -9.03 -15.58
N ASP A 451 10.96 -10.26 -15.91
CA ASP A 451 11.46 -11.45 -15.26
C ASP A 451 11.79 -12.57 -16.25
N VAL A 452 12.79 -13.36 -15.87
CA VAL A 452 13.12 -14.62 -16.54
C VAL A 452 13.30 -15.68 -15.46
N THR A 453 12.59 -16.80 -15.62
CA THR A 453 12.70 -17.93 -14.68
C THR A 453 12.99 -19.21 -15.45
N PHE A 454 14.00 -19.93 -14.98
CA PHE A 454 14.38 -21.26 -15.47
C PHE A 454 14.01 -22.31 -14.44
N TYR A 455 13.50 -23.44 -14.91
CA TYR A 455 13.07 -24.55 -14.08
C TYR A 455 13.74 -25.84 -14.52
N TRP A 456 14.46 -26.51 -13.63
CA TRP A 456 15.02 -27.84 -13.82
C TRP A 456 14.35 -28.78 -12.84
N ARG A 457 13.60 -29.74 -13.36
CA ARG A 457 12.99 -30.77 -12.56
C ARG A 457 13.87 -32.01 -12.51
N ASP A 458 13.74 -32.77 -11.44
CA ASP A 458 14.46 -34.01 -11.21
C ASP A 458 16.00 -33.84 -11.20
N LEU A 459 16.48 -32.64 -10.88
CA LEU A 459 17.91 -32.32 -10.83
C LEU A 459 18.56 -33.02 -9.62
N GLY A 460 19.52 -33.91 -9.90
CA GLY A 460 20.22 -34.73 -8.91
C GLY A 460 19.40 -35.92 -8.38
N ARG A 461 18.08 -35.79 -8.20
CA ARG A 461 17.18 -36.88 -7.78
C ARG A 461 15.75 -36.56 -8.23
N LYS A 462 14.98 -37.62 -8.55
CA LYS A 462 13.54 -37.50 -8.84
C LYS A 462 12.80 -36.80 -7.68
N GLY A 463 11.92 -35.84 -8.03
CA GLY A 463 11.20 -35.02 -7.05
C GLY A 463 11.98 -33.80 -6.54
N ASN A 464 13.25 -33.60 -6.97
CA ASN A 464 13.96 -32.36 -6.71
C ASN A 464 13.76 -31.36 -7.85
N ALA A 465 13.84 -30.06 -7.56
CA ALA A 465 13.73 -29.02 -8.57
C ALA A 465 14.62 -27.83 -8.24
N LEU A 466 15.31 -27.32 -9.26
CA LEU A 466 16.05 -26.07 -9.18
C LEU A 466 15.27 -25.01 -9.96
N THR A 467 15.09 -23.86 -9.34
CA THR A 467 14.53 -22.66 -9.97
C THR A 467 15.55 -21.53 -9.87
N VAL A 468 15.86 -20.90 -10.98
CA VAL A 468 16.69 -19.70 -11.05
C VAL A 468 15.86 -18.60 -11.68
N SER A 469 15.70 -17.51 -10.95
CA SER A 469 14.91 -16.36 -11.41
C SER A 469 15.76 -15.10 -11.38
N TYR A 470 15.66 -14.35 -12.46
CA TYR A 470 16.14 -12.98 -12.56
C TYR A 470 14.94 -12.08 -12.73
N ASP A 471 14.90 -10.97 -12.02
CA ASP A 471 13.91 -9.91 -12.21
C ASP A 471 14.56 -8.53 -12.12
N ASN A 472 13.94 -7.56 -12.76
CA ASN A 472 14.37 -6.17 -12.70
C ASN A 472 13.19 -5.23 -12.61
N GLN A 473 13.46 -4.02 -12.11
CA GLN A 473 12.49 -2.95 -12.02
C GLN A 473 13.13 -1.64 -12.50
N TYR A 474 12.47 -0.97 -13.41
CA TYR A 474 12.79 0.35 -13.89
C TYR A 474 11.77 1.38 -13.46
N LEU A 475 12.22 2.49 -12.91
CA LEU A 475 11.43 3.66 -12.59
C LEU A 475 12.09 4.89 -13.23
N HIS A 476 11.35 5.62 -14.05
CA HIS A 476 11.84 6.85 -14.65
C HIS A 476 11.81 8.01 -13.64
N SER A 477 12.75 8.94 -13.77
CA SER A 477 12.86 10.10 -12.88
C SER A 477 11.58 10.96 -12.88
N PHE A 478 11.27 11.52 -11.74
CA PHE A 478 10.15 12.46 -11.57
C PHE A 478 10.48 13.51 -10.51
N THR A 479 9.76 14.62 -10.50
CA THR A 479 10.04 15.77 -9.65
C THR A 479 9.07 15.88 -8.47
N TYR A 480 9.55 16.48 -7.38
CA TYR A 480 8.74 16.83 -6.20
C TYR A 480 7.73 17.92 -6.47
N TYR A 481 8.13 18.91 -7.29
CA TYR A 481 7.33 20.08 -7.61
C TYR A 481 6.98 20.09 -9.09
N SER A 482 5.98 20.89 -9.46
CA SER A 482 5.71 21.16 -10.87
C SER A 482 6.96 21.75 -11.55
N SER A 483 7.21 21.35 -12.79
CA SER A 483 8.38 21.82 -13.56
C SER A 483 8.46 23.34 -13.70
N LYS A 484 7.35 24.06 -13.52
CA LYS A 484 7.26 25.52 -13.58
C LYS A 484 7.19 26.21 -12.23
N ILE A 485 6.95 25.44 -11.15
CA ILE A 485 6.81 25.97 -9.79
C ILE A 485 7.71 25.17 -8.89
N GLY A 486 8.69 25.81 -8.29
CA GLY A 486 9.66 25.20 -7.39
C GLY A 486 10.90 24.68 -8.08
N SER A 487 11.79 24.05 -7.31
CA SER A 487 13.04 23.49 -7.82
C SER A 487 12.81 22.11 -8.43
N ASN A 488 13.43 21.86 -9.59
CA ASN A 488 13.46 20.58 -10.27
C ASN A 488 14.90 20.06 -10.41
N LYS A 489 15.79 20.43 -9.50
CA LYS A 489 17.19 20.02 -9.42
C LYS A 489 17.55 19.49 -8.05
N GLY A 490 18.64 18.70 -7.99
CA GLY A 490 19.17 18.18 -6.73
C GLY A 490 18.17 17.26 -6.01
N ASP A 491 18.02 17.45 -4.72
CA ASP A 491 17.19 16.61 -3.84
C ASP A 491 15.67 16.70 -4.10
N TYR A 492 15.25 17.62 -5.00
CA TYR A 492 13.85 17.75 -5.45
C TYR A 492 13.51 16.89 -6.67
N VAL A 493 14.41 16.02 -7.08
CA VAL A 493 14.20 15.05 -8.15
C VAL A 493 14.42 13.65 -7.59
N VAL A 494 13.48 12.76 -7.82
CA VAL A 494 13.72 11.32 -7.65
C VAL A 494 14.37 10.83 -8.93
N PRO A 495 15.63 10.37 -8.89
CA PRO A 495 16.36 9.93 -10.09
C PRO A 495 15.72 8.69 -10.72
N SER A 496 16.05 8.44 -11.99
CA SER A 496 15.74 7.15 -12.61
C SER A 496 16.47 6.03 -11.86
N GLN A 497 15.79 4.89 -11.69
CA GLN A 497 16.30 3.75 -10.95
C GLN A 497 16.10 2.49 -11.77
N PHE A 498 17.12 1.64 -11.81
CA PHE A 498 17.06 0.36 -12.49
C PHE A 498 17.70 -0.73 -11.63
N SER A 499 16.89 -1.40 -10.84
CA SER A 499 17.35 -2.45 -9.92
C SER A 499 17.22 -3.84 -10.53
N HIS A 500 18.14 -4.73 -10.16
CA HIS A 500 18.23 -6.09 -10.66
C HIS A 500 18.32 -7.06 -9.50
N ASN A 501 17.54 -8.14 -9.54
CA ASN A 501 17.50 -9.16 -8.51
C ASN A 501 17.78 -10.54 -9.11
N LEU A 502 18.43 -11.39 -8.34
CA LEU A 502 18.69 -12.78 -8.69
C LEU A 502 18.25 -13.67 -7.54
N SER A 503 17.50 -14.71 -7.83
CA SER A 503 17.09 -15.71 -6.86
C SER A 503 17.36 -17.12 -7.35
N LEU A 504 17.77 -17.99 -6.42
CA LEU A 504 18.00 -19.41 -6.62
C LEU A 504 17.25 -20.17 -5.57
N SER A 505 16.44 -21.14 -5.98
CA SER A 505 15.68 -21.98 -5.04
C SER A 505 15.83 -23.45 -5.40
N TYR A 506 16.28 -24.24 -4.46
CA TYR A 506 16.40 -25.70 -4.61
C TYR A 506 15.39 -26.40 -3.71
N SER A 507 14.47 -27.12 -4.34
CA SER A 507 13.40 -27.87 -3.73
C SER A 507 13.75 -29.34 -3.69
N LEU A 508 13.62 -29.97 -2.53
CA LEU A 508 13.98 -31.36 -2.27
C LEU A 508 12.72 -32.15 -1.87
N ARG A 509 12.68 -33.42 -2.29
CA ARG A 509 11.62 -34.37 -1.92
C ARG A 509 10.22 -33.83 -2.19
N ASP A 510 9.94 -33.49 -3.46
CA ASP A 510 8.64 -32.96 -3.93
C ASP A 510 8.19 -31.68 -3.18
N GLY A 511 9.16 -30.82 -2.81
CA GLY A 511 8.88 -29.55 -2.14
C GLY A 511 8.87 -29.61 -0.62
N ARG A 512 9.15 -30.76 0.00
CA ARG A 512 9.17 -30.89 1.46
C ARG A 512 10.22 -30.00 2.13
N TYR A 513 11.39 -29.86 1.49
CA TYR A 513 12.45 -28.97 1.94
C TYR A 513 12.79 -28.00 0.80
N ASN A 514 12.89 -26.72 1.09
CA ASN A 514 13.27 -25.71 0.12
C ASN A 514 14.36 -24.83 0.71
N LEU A 515 15.44 -24.71 -0.04
CA LEU A 515 16.57 -23.82 0.25
C LEU A 515 16.54 -22.72 -0.79
N SER A 516 16.54 -21.47 -0.38
CA SER A 516 16.54 -20.34 -1.32
C SER A 516 17.63 -19.35 -0.94
N PHE A 517 18.24 -18.77 -1.97
CA PHE A 517 19.18 -17.67 -1.85
C PHE A 517 18.71 -16.55 -2.77
N GLU A 518 18.73 -15.33 -2.27
CA GLU A 518 18.28 -14.13 -2.99
C GLU A 518 19.35 -13.05 -2.88
N CYS A 519 19.72 -12.45 -4.00
CA CYS A 519 20.54 -11.25 -4.08
C CYS A 519 19.67 -10.13 -4.68
N ARG A 520 19.27 -9.19 -3.85
CA ARG A 520 18.51 -8.01 -4.26
C ARG A 520 19.46 -6.91 -4.68
N ASN A 521 19.04 -6.19 -5.73
CA ASN A 521 19.80 -5.05 -6.24
C ASN A 521 21.29 -5.40 -6.41
N PHE A 522 21.59 -6.49 -7.17
CA PHE A 522 22.96 -7.02 -7.25
C PHE A 522 23.93 -6.06 -7.95
N THR A 523 23.42 -5.09 -8.70
CA THR A 523 24.20 -4.00 -9.32
C THR A 523 24.58 -2.90 -8.32
N ASP A 524 24.00 -2.94 -7.11
CA ASP A 524 24.18 -1.91 -6.06
C ASP A 524 23.74 -0.52 -6.50
N GLU A 525 22.67 -0.45 -7.29
CA GLU A 525 22.05 0.81 -7.73
C GLU A 525 21.55 1.60 -6.52
N GLN A 526 21.74 2.91 -6.54
CA GLN A 526 21.18 3.78 -5.51
C GLN A 526 19.68 3.94 -5.71
N LEU A 527 18.89 3.34 -4.84
CA LEU A 527 17.44 3.38 -4.88
C LEU A 527 16.88 4.47 -3.95
N TYR A 528 15.73 5.03 -4.34
CA TYR A 528 15.05 6.10 -3.61
C TYR A 528 13.57 5.77 -3.44
N ASP A 529 12.95 6.34 -2.41
CA ASP A 529 11.50 6.39 -2.28
C ASP A 529 10.92 7.66 -2.94
N ASN A 530 9.64 7.89 -2.79
CA ASN A 530 8.95 9.05 -3.34
C ASN A 530 9.28 10.38 -2.65
N PHE A 531 10.05 10.37 -1.57
CA PHE A 531 10.61 11.55 -0.91
C PHE A 531 12.10 11.76 -1.23
N SER A 532 12.63 11.02 -2.20
CA SER A 532 14.06 10.98 -2.48
C SER A 532 14.92 10.52 -1.29
N LEU A 533 14.32 9.78 -0.34
CA LEU A 533 15.06 9.12 0.71
C LEU A 533 15.70 7.86 0.16
N GLN A 534 16.98 7.68 0.45
CA GLN A 534 17.74 6.55 -0.04
C GLN A 534 17.33 5.25 0.64
N LYS A 535 17.15 4.21 -0.14
CA LYS A 535 16.84 2.86 0.28
C LYS A 535 18.10 2.00 0.35
N ALA A 536 17.97 0.79 0.90
CA ALA A 536 19.06 -0.17 0.94
C ALA A 536 19.61 -0.47 -0.45
N GLY A 537 20.92 -0.52 -0.57
CA GLY A 537 21.64 -1.01 -1.74
C GLY A 537 21.56 -2.54 -1.88
N ARG A 538 22.65 -3.17 -2.35
CA ARG A 538 22.73 -4.62 -2.51
C ARG A 538 22.52 -5.36 -1.19
N ALA A 539 21.65 -6.40 -1.21
CA ALA A 539 21.32 -7.20 -0.04
C ALA A 539 21.21 -8.68 -0.39
N PHE A 540 21.62 -9.53 0.55
CA PHE A 540 21.63 -10.99 0.42
C PHE A 540 20.73 -11.62 1.47
N TYR A 541 19.95 -12.64 1.07
CA TYR A 541 19.08 -13.38 1.95
C TYR A 541 19.17 -14.88 1.70
N GLY A 542 19.29 -15.65 2.77
CA GLY A 542 19.14 -17.10 2.74
C GLY A 542 17.82 -17.50 3.41
N LYS A 543 17.11 -18.48 2.85
CA LYS A 543 15.84 -18.96 3.39
C LYS A 543 15.76 -20.48 3.38
N VAL A 544 15.30 -21.02 4.50
CA VAL A 544 14.95 -22.43 4.64
C VAL A 544 13.46 -22.55 4.89
N ARG A 545 12.78 -23.40 4.13
CA ARG A 545 11.38 -23.75 4.34
C ARG A 545 11.24 -25.27 4.44
N VAL A 546 10.53 -25.72 5.46
CA VAL A 546 10.18 -27.13 5.64
C VAL A 546 8.66 -27.26 5.63
N TYR A 547 8.15 -28.23 4.90
CA TYR A 547 6.75 -28.56 4.81
C TYR A 547 6.50 -29.95 5.40
N PHE A 548 5.56 -30.06 6.34
CA PHE A 548 5.24 -31.29 7.08
C PHE A 548 3.88 -31.89 6.70
N GLY A 549 3.19 -31.38 5.69
CA GLY A 549 1.92 -31.92 5.24
C GLY A 549 2.10 -33.19 4.39
N ASN A 550 1.12 -34.10 4.45
CA ASN A 550 0.96 -35.22 3.52
C ASN A 550 0.22 -34.77 2.27
#